data_b76f4d34f633c35bf50920603860987a
#
_entry.id   b76f4d34f633c35bf50920603860987a
#
_cell.length_a   1.000
_cell.length_b   1.000
_cell.length_c   1.000
_cell.angle_alpha   90.00
_cell.angle_beta   90.00
_cell.angle_gamma   90.00
#
_symmetry.space_group_name_H-M   'P 1'
#
loop_
_entity.id
_entity.type
_entity.pdbx_description
1 polymer ?
#
loop_
_entity_poly.entity_id
_entity_poly.type
_entity_poly.pdbx_seq_one_letter_code
_entity_poly.pdbx_strand_id
1 'polypeptide(L)'
;MPDASVDAVITDPPYGIGESSDKIASRNVFRKGKSNARAAQKNYGVFNWDNERLSQTHFQIMRRVSKHQIIFGGNYYTDYLTPSASWIVWDKLNGTNDFADCEMAWTSHKKAARMFRYMWHGMLKQKPEQRFHPTQKPLDLMLWIIERYTDEGDTILDCFMGSGTTGVACARLNRNFIGIEINPQYFEIAQRRIAEAQAQLALPMGAVG
;
A
#
# COMPACT_ATOMS: atom_id res chain seq x y z
N MET A 1 13.19 -17.33 -5.00
CA MET A 1 12.48 -17.79 -3.79
C MET A 1 11.88 -19.16 -4.10
N PRO A 2 11.94 -20.13 -3.16
CA PRO A 2 11.27 -21.42 -3.27
C PRO A 2 9.74 -21.29 -3.36
N ASP A 3 9.06 -22.36 -3.76
CA ASP A 3 7.59 -22.40 -3.80
C ASP A 3 7.02 -22.34 -2.38
N ALA A 4 5.93 -21.57 -2.21
CA ALA A 4 5.25 -21.38 -0.94
C ALA A 4 6.19 -21.00 0.24
N SER A 5 7.27 -20.25 -0.06
CA SER A 5 8.29 -19.85 0.93
C SER A 5 7.87 -18.68 1.81
N VAL A 6 6.74 -18.02 1.50
CA VAL A 6 6.11 -16.98 2.32
C VAL A 6 4.64 -17.30 2.53
N ASP A 7 4.07 -16.81 3.64
CA ASP A 7 2.67 -17.09 3.98
C ASP A 7 1.72 -16.21 3.17
N ALA A 8 2.08 -14.95 2.95
CA ALA A 8 1.29 -14.08 2.08
C ALA A 8 2.16 -13.11 1.27
N VAL A 9 1.70 -12.79 0.05
CA VAL A 9 2.07 -11.58 -0.67
C VAL A 9 0.99 -10.53 -0.41
N ILE A 10 1.38 -9.36 0.12
CA ILE A 10 0.48 -8.20 0.29
C ILE A 10 1.17 -7.02 -0.38
N THR A 11 0.65 -6.56 -1.52
CA THR A 11 1.39 -5.63 -2.37
C THR A 11 0.49 -4.72 -3.18
N ASP A 12 1.04 -3.53 -3.53
CA ASP A 12 0.40 -2.48 -4.34
C ASP A 12 1.22 -2.27 -5.62
N PRO A 13 1.01 -3.07 -6.67
CA PRO A 13 1.79 -2.99 -7.89
C PRO A 13 1.44 -1.75 -8.72
N PRO A 14 2.33 -1.28 -9.63
CA PRO A 14 2.01 -0.22 -10.58
C PRO A 14 0.87 -0.64 -11.51
N TYR A 15 -0.13 0.24 -11.67
CA TYR A 15 -1.36 -0.08 -12.44
C TYR A 15 -1.24 0.20 -13.95
N GLY A 16 -0.18 0.90 -14.37
CA GLY A 16 0.00 1.32 -15.77
C GLY A 16 -0.94 2.45 -16.20
N ILE A 17 -1.46 3.23 -15.23
CA ILE A 17 -2.39 4.33 -15.49
C ILE A 17 -1.71 5.71 -15.50
N GLY A 18 -0.37 5.72 -15.32
CA GLY A 18 0.46 6.92 -15.33
C GLY A 18 0.17 7.88 -14.16
N GLU A 19 -0.16 7.39 -12.99
CA GLU A 19 -0.31 8.18 -11.75
C GLU A 19 1.05 8.70 -11.21
N SER A 20 2.13 8.57 -11.99
CA SER A 20 3.39 9.22 -11.73
C SER A 20 3.25 10.74 -11.84
N SER A 21 4.21 11.49 -11.29
CA SER A 21 4.19 12.93 -11.00
C SER A 21 3.67 13.87 -12.11
N ASP A 22 3.69 13.47 -13.37
CA ASP A 22 3.29 14.35 -14.49
C ASP A 22 1.78 14.58 -14.57
N LYS A 23 0.94 13.59 -14.24
CA LYS A 23 -0.52 13.80 -14.18
C LYS A 23 -0.94 14.68 -13.01
N ILE A 24 -0.21 14.67 -11.91
CA ILE A 24 -0.47 15.56 -10.77
C ILE A 24 -0.19 17.01 -11.17
N ALA A 25 0.86 17.24 -11.96
CA ALA A 25 1.19 18.56 -12.48
C ALA A 25 0.14 19.09 -13.48
N SER A 26 -0.35 18.24 -14.40
CA SER A 26 -1.32 18.62 -15.42
C SER A 26 -2.74 18.86 -14.82
N ARG A 27 -3.17 18.11 -13.81
CA ARG A 27 -4.44 18.36 -13.09
C ARG A 27 -4.48 19.72 -12.41
N ASN A 28 -3.33 20.27 -12.00
CA ASN A 28 -3.24 21.59 -11.39
C ASN A 28 -3.35 22.75 -12.38
N VAL A 29 -3.09 22.53 -13.67
CA VAL A 29 -3.19 23.58 -14.71
C VAL A 29 -4.66 23.87 -15.04
N PHE A 30 -5.57 22.90 -14.96
CA PHE A 30 -6.99 23.09 -15.27
C PHE A 30 -7.83 23.73 -14.15
N ARG A 31 -7.30 23.89 -12.93
CA ARG A 31 -7.99 24.55 -11.80
C ARG A 31 -7.58 26.00 -11.61
N LYS A 32 -7.54 26.81 -12.67
CA LYS A 32 -7.50 28.28 -12.55
C LYS A 32 -8.88 28.84 -12.23
N GLY A 33 -9.34 28.69 -10.99
CA GLY A 33 -10.57 29.32 -10.53
C GLY A 33 -10.90 28.94 -9.09
N LYS A 34 -10.62 29.90 -8.16
CA LYS A 34 -11.12 29.97 -6.77
C LYS A 34 -10.52 28.99 -5.75
N SER A 35 -9.39 29.35 -5.15
CA SER A 35 -9.19 29.53 -3.69
C SER A 35 -7.70 29.74 -3.36
N ASN A 36 -7.39 30.68 -2.47
CA ASN A 36 -6.03 31.18 -2.16
C ASN A 36 -5.26 30.36 -1.09
N ALA A 37 -5.57 29.09 -0.89
CA ALA A 37 -4.83 28.24 0.04
C ALA A 37 -4.12 27.11 -0.73
N ARG A 38 -2.94 27.40 -1.27
CA ARG A 38 -2.05 26.37 -1.84
C ARG A 38 -1.13 25.86 -0.73
N ALA A 39 -1.40 24.68 -0.21
CA ALA A 39 -0.37 23.93 0.49
C ALA A 39 0.77 23.63 -0.50
N ALA A 40 2.03 23.87 -0.07
CA ALA A 40 3.19 23.56 -0.89
C ALA A 40 3.18 22.06 -1.23
N GLN A 41 3.12 21.76 -2.53
CA GLN A 41 3.12 20.39 -3.02
C GLN A 41 4.50 19.79 -2.75
N LYS A 42 4.57 18.68 -2.01
CA LYS A 42 5.83 17.95 -1.85
C LYS A 42 6.28 17.44 -3.22
N ASN A 43 7.47 17.80 -3.64
CA ASN A 43 8.09 17.28 -4.84
C ASN A 43 8.66 15.88 -4.52
N TYR A 44 8.03 14.85 -5.06
CA TYR A 44 8.46 13.44 -4.90
C TYR A 44 9.43 12.99 -6.01
N GLY A 45 9.86 13.91 -6.92
CA GLY A 45 10.64 13.57 -8.11
C GLY A 45 9.76 13.12 -9.30
N VAL A 46 10.39 13.05 -10.49
CA VAL A 46 9.75 12.51 -11.70
C VAL A 46 10.16 11.05 -11.81
N PHE A 47 9.23 10.14 -11.60
CA PHE A 47 9.46 8.70 -11.71
C PHE A 47 8.45 8.09 -12.68
N ASN A 48 8.93 7.24 -13.59
CA ASN A 48 8.11 6.57 -14.61
C ASN A 48 7.66 5.16 -14.19
N TRP A 49 7.61 4.88 -12.88
CA TRP A 49 7.32 3.54 -12.35
C TRP A 49 5.89 3.05 -12.64
N ASP A 50 4.93 3.92 -12.93
CA ASP A 50 3.54 3.56 -13.23
C ASP A 50 3.20 3.69 -14.73
N ASN A 51 4.19 3.67 -15.61
CA ASN A 51 3.96 3.76 -17.05
C ASN A 51 3.57 2.42 -17.68
N GLU A 52 3.93 1.31 -17.04
CA GLU A 52 3.67 -0.03 -17.53
C GLU A 52 2.96 -0.86 -16.48
N ARG A 53 1.95 -1.59 -16.94
CA ARG A 53 1.24 -2.58 -16.16
C ARG A 53 2.10 -3.84 -16.00
N LEU A 54 2.04 -4.49 -14.83
CA LEU A 54 2.73 -5.77 -14.64
C LEU A 54 2.24 -6.83 -15.63
N SER A 55 3.16 -7.70 -16.07
CA SER A 55 2.83 -8.85 -16.89
C SER A 55 2.26 -10.01 -16.07
N GLN A 56 1.59 -10.94 -16.74
CA GLN A 56 1.07 -12.18 -16.13
C GLN A 56 2.13 -12.98 -15.37
N THR A 57 3.39 -12.95 -15.83
CA THR A 57 4.50 -13.65 -15.19
C THR A 57 4.72 -13.22 -13.74
N HIS A 58 4.56 -11.93 -13.44
CA HIS A 58 4.70 -11.44 -12.05
C HIS A 58 3.65 -12.07 -11.13
N PHE A 59 2.40 -12.16 -11.59
CA PHE A 59 1.32 -12.80 -10.82
C PHE A 59 1.52 -14.29 -10.66
N GLN A 60 2.08 -14.97 -11.67
CA GLN A 60 2.46 -16.39 -11.57
C GLN A 60 3.55 -16.59 -10.51
N ILE A 61 4.58 -15.72 -10.48
CA ILE A 61 5.65 -15.77 -9.48
C ILE A 61 5.07 -15.51 -8.08
N MET A 62 4.26 -14.46 -7.88
CA MET A 62 3.63 -14.17 -6.59
C MET A 62 2.80 -15.36 -6.07
N ARG A 63 2.01 -16.01 -6.94
CA ARG A 63 1.26 -17.22 -6.59
C ARG A 63 2.15 -18.41 -6.25
N ARG A 64 3.25 -18.59 -6.98
CA ARG A 64 4.17 -19.70 -6.73
C ARG A 64 4.88 -19.57 -5.38
N VAL A 65 5.33 -18.37 -5.02
CA VAL A 65 6.15 -18.16 -3.82
C VAL A 65 5.34 -18.03 -2.54
N SER A 66 4.01 -17.83 -2.60
CA SER A 66 3.19 -17.54 -1.43
C SER A 66 1.94 -18.44 -1.34
N LYS A 67 1.50 -18.72 -0.11
CA LYS A 67 0.25 -19.44 0.16
C LYS A 67 -0.99 -18.59 -0.18
N HIS A 68 -0.94 -17.30 0.17
CA HIS A 68 -2.03 -16.36 -0.03
C HIS A 68 -1.56 -15.07 -0.70
N GLN A 69 -2.46 -14.36 -1.38
CA GLN A 69 -2.17 -13.10 -2.02
C GLN A 69 -3.26 -12.06 -1.73
N ILE A 70 -2.84 -10.80 -1.50
CA ILE A 70 -3.68 -9.61 -1.44
C ILE A 70 -3.04 -8.58 -2.37
N ILE A 71 -3.73 -8.26 -3.45
CA ILE A 71 -3.22 -7.40 -4.53
C ILE A 71 -4.08 -6.15 -4.63
N PHE A 72 -3.54 -5.00 -4.24
CA PHE A 72 -4.19 -3.72 -4.47
C PHE A 72 -4.32 -3.43 -5.97
N GLY A 73 -5.36 -2.69 -6.34
CA GLY A 73 -5.64 -2.44 -7.74
C GLY A 73 -6.01 -3.70 -8.53
N GLY A 74 -6.48 -4.76 -7.87
CA GLY A 74 -6.85 -6.02 -8.53
C GLY A 74 -7.86 -5.85 -9.67
N ASN A 75 -8.65 -4.78 -9.65
CA ASN A 75 -9.57 -4.40 -10.73
C ASN A 75 -8.86 -4.03 -12.06
N TYR A 76 -7.56 -3.67 -12.02
CA TYR A 76 -6.75 -3.44 -13.23
C TYR A 76 -6.12 -4.72 -13.78
N TYR A 77 -6.26 -5.86 -13.07
CA TYR A 77 -5.59 -7.13 -13.35
C TYR A 77 -6.53 -8.33 -13.39
N THR A 78 -7.82 -8.09 -13.65
CA THR A 78 -8.85 -9.14 -13.66
C THR A 78 -8.61 -10.25 -14.69
N ASP A 79 -7.80 -9.98 -15.71
CA ASP A 79 -7.35 -10.93 -16.73
C ASP A 79 -6.22 -11.86 -16.23
N TYR A 80 -5.52 -11.51 -15.15
CA TYR A 80 -4.44 -12.31 -14.56
C TYR A 80 -4.81 -12.95 -13.23
N LEU A 81 -5.85 -12.41 -12.58
CA LEU A 81 -6.32 -12.87 -11.28
C LEU A 81 -7.47 -13.88 -11.45
N THR A 82 -7.49 -14.89 -10.59
CA THR A 82 -8.61 -15.84 -10.58
C THR A 82 -9.88 -15.20 -10.03
N PRO A 83 -11.09 -15.66 -10.43
CA PRO A 83 -12.33 -15.21 -9.81
C PRO A 83 -12.29 -15.37 -8.29
N SER A 84 -12.69 -14.33 -7.58
CA SER A 84 -12.75 -14.35 -6.11
C SER A 84 -13.96 -13.57 -5.61
N ALA A 85 -14.65 -14.11 -4.61
CA ALA A 85 -15.65 -13.39 -3.85
C ALA A 85 -15.04 -12.53 -2.74
N SER A 86 -13.75 -12.71 -2.46
CA SER A 86 -13.06 -12.06 -1.37
C SER A 86 -12.32 -10.81 -1.88
N TRP A 87 -12.96 -9.67 -1.72
CA TRP A 87 -12.39 -8.37 -2.05
C TRP A 87 -12.30 -7.51 -0.79
N ILE A 88 -11.29 -6.67 -0.74
CA ILE A 88 -11.17 -5.58 0.22
C ILE A 88 -11.50 -4.29 -0.51
N VAL A 89 -12.47 -3.55 -0.01
CA VAL A 89 -12.83 -2.23 -0.53
C VAL A 89 -12.41 -1.19 0.51
N TRP A 90 -11.46 -0.35 0.17
CA TRP A 90 -11.13 0.81 0.99
C TRP A 90 -11.93 2.03 0.53
N ASP A 91 -13.00 2.34 1.27
CA ASP A 91 -13.79 3.55 1.12
C ASP A 91 -13.00 4.74 1.70
N LYS A 92 -12.65 5.69 0.85
CA LYS A 92 -11.81 6.86 1.20
C LYS A 92 -12.58 7.98 1.86
N LEU A 93 -13.90 7.86 1.94
CA LEU A 93 -14.79 8.92 2.47
C LEU A 93 -14.58 10.27 1.76
N ASN A 94 -14.36 10.25 0.46
CA ASN A 94 -13.99 11.42 -0.35
C ASN A 94 -15.12 12.41 -0.60
N GLY A 95 -16.37 12.05 -0.33
CA GLY A 95 -17.53 12.86 -0.69
C GLY A 95 -17.75 12.94 -2.21
N THR A 96 -17.96 14.13 -2.75
CA THR A 96 -18.30 14.37 -4.16
C THR A 96 -17.14 15.01 -4.95
N ASN A 97 -15.90 14.55 -4.75
CA ASN A 97 -14.77 15.06 -5.52
C ASN A 97 -14.46 14.16 -6.74
N ASP A 98 -13.56 14.62 -7.62
CA ASP A 98 -13.19 13.93 -8.88
C ASP A 98 -12.19 12.75 -8.67
N PHE A 99 -11.84 12.40 -7.43
CA PHE A 99 -10.98 11.27 -7.12
C PHE A 99 -11.82 10.01 -6.92
N ALA A 100 -11.21 8.84 -7.13
CA ALA A 100 -11.87 7.56 -6.89
C ALA A 100 -12.38 7.47 -5.44
N ASP A 101 -13.65 7.12 -5.26
CA ASP A 101 -14.30 6.98 -3.95
C ASP A 101 -13.68 5.87 -3.11
N CYS A 102 -13.18 4.83 -3.77
CA CYS A 102 -12.56 3.68 -3.12
C CYS A 102 -11.34 3.16 -3.88
N GLU A 103 -10.57 2.36 -3.21
CA GLU A 103 -9.59 1.45 -3.80
C GLU A 103 -9.97 0.02 -3.47
N MET A 104 -9.64 -0.90 -4.38
CA MET A 104 -9.98 -2.31 -4.25
C MET A 104 -8.72 -3.16 -4.18
N ALA A 105 -8.70 -4.12 -3.26
CA ALA A 105 -7.69 -5.18 -3.27
C ALA A 105 -8.37 -6.54 -3.48
N TRP A 106 -7.89 -7.28 -4.47
CA TRP A 106 -8.25 -8.67 -4.70
C TRP A 106 -7.56 -9.57 -3.67
N THR A 107 -8.24 -10.61 -3.20
CA THR A 107 -7.60 -11.60 -2.34
C THR A 107 -7.83 -13.03 -2.83
N SER A 108 -6.84 -13.89 -2.64
CA SER A 108 -6.95 -15.34 -2.89
C SER A 108 -7.66 -16.09 -1.76
N HIS A 109 -7.97 -15.43 -0.65
CA HIS A 109 -8.67 -16.03 0.48
C HIS A 109 -10.11 -16.37 0.12
N LYS A 110 -10.62 -17.47 0.66
CA LYS A 110 -12.04 -17.88 0.53
C LYS A 110 -12.88 -17.21 1.64
N LYS A 111 -12.99 -15.89 1.61
CA LYS A 111 -13.74 -15.09 2.60
C LYS A 111 -14.75 -14.19 1.86
N ALA A 112 -15.72 -13.63 2.60
CA ALA A 112 -16.60 -12.61 2.03
C ALA A 112 -15.86 -11.29 1.80
N ALA A 113 -16.34 -10.48 0.85
CA ALA A 113 -15.84 -9.13 0.65
C ALA A 113 -15.95 -8.29 1.94
N ARG A 114 -14.99 -7.41 2.16
CA ARG A 114 -14.90 -6.56 3.34
C ARG A 114 -14.66 -5.12 2.96
N MET A 115 -15.21 -4.21 3.74
CA MET A 115 -15.02 -2.77 3.55
C MET A 115 -14.26 -2.18 4.74
N PHE A 116 -13.27 -1.37 4.44
CA PHE A 116 -12.54 -0.55 5.40
C PHE A 116 -12.82 0.93 5.08
N ARG A 117 -13.29 1.70 6.03
CA ARG A 117 -13.61 3.12 5.86
C ARG A 117 -12.57 3.97 6.56
N TYR A 118 -11.85 4.79 5.79
CA TYR A 118 -10.77 5.60 6.33
C TYR A 118 -10.46 6.80 5.43
N MET A 119 -10.59 8.00 5.97
CA MET A 119 -10.31 9.24 5.23
C MET A 119 -8.79 9.41 5.04
N TRP A 120 -8.35 9.44 3.78
CA TRP A 120 -6.96 9.59 3.40
C TRP A 120 -6.83 10.27 2.04
N HIS A 121 -7.01 11.58 1.99
CA HIS A 121 -6.81 12.32 0.74
C HIS A 121 -6.21 13.71 0.98
N GLY A 122 -5.19 14.04 0.21
CA GLY A 122 -4.52 15.34 0.29
C GLY A 122 -4.06 15.69 1.71
N MET A 123 -4.60 16.79 2.24
CA MET A 123 -4.35 17.27 3.60
C MET A 123 -5.31 16.68 4.63
N LEU A 124 -6.43 16.10 4.18
CA LEU A 124 -7.44 15.53 5.06
C LEU A 124 -7.12 14.06 5.33
N LYS A 125 -6.82 13.76 6.58
CA LYS A 125 -6.51 12.43 7.08
C LYS A 125 -7.24 12.21 8.39
N GLN A 126 -7.74 11.01 8.59
CA GLN A 126 -8.45 10.66 9.83
C GLN A 126 -7.54 10.75 11.06
N LYS A 127 -6.24 10.41 10.88
CA LYS A 127 -5.19 10.58 11.89
C LYS A 127 -3.97 11.28 11.28
N PRO A 128 -3.20 12.04 12.07
CA PRO A 128 -1.93 12.57 11.62
C PRO A 128 -0.97 11.42 11.23
N GLU A 129 -0.58 11.37 9.97
CA GLU A 129 0.42 10.44 9.48
C GLU A 129 1.28 11.12 8.42
N GLN A 130 2.60 10.98 8.54
CA GLN A 130 3.51 11.54 7.54
C GLN A 130 3.44 10.71 6.26
N ARG A 131 3.29 11.40 5.12
CA ARG A 131 3.35 10.78 3.80
C ARG A 131 4.77 10.91 3.24
N PHE A 132 5.37 9.79 2.89
CA PHE A 132 6.72 9.67 2.33
C PHE A 132 6.70 9.29 0.85
N HIS A 133 5.61 8.69 0.37
CA HIS A 133 5.41 8.25 -1.00
C HIS A 133 4.07 8.75 -1.54
N PRO A 134 3.95 9.12 -2.84
CA PRO A 134 2.71 9.69 -3.40
C PRO A 134 1.51 8.73 -3.30
N THR A 135 1.74 7.44 -3.47
CA THR A 135 0.69 6.38 -3.39
C THR A 135 0.71 5.61 -2.06
N GLN A 136 1.37 6.15 -1.02
CA GLN A 136 1.43 5.49 0.29
C GLN A 136 0.03 5.15 0.82
N LYS A 137 -0.18 3.89 1.16
CA LYS A 137 -1.39 3.43 1.83
C LYS A 137 -1.38 3.85 3.31
N PRO A 138 -2.55 4.13 3.93
CA PRO A 138 -2.63 4.40 5.36
C PRO A 138 -2.12 3.23 6.18
N LEU A 139 -1.38 3.53 7.26
CA LEU A 139 -0.90 2.48 8.16
C LEU A 139 -2.05 1.71 8.82
N ASP A 140 -3.12 2.40 9.21
CA ASP A 140 -4.31 1.77 9.82
C ASP A 140 -4.98 0.75 8.86
N LEU A 141 -4.98 1.01 7.54
CA LEU A 141 -5.47 0.05 6.54
C LEU A 141 -4.58 -1.20 6.51
N MET A 142 -3.26 -1.01 6.51
CA MET A 142 -2.32 -2.15 6.45
C MET A 142 -2.36 -2.97 7.74
N LEU A 143 -2.46 -2.34 8.90
CA LEU A 143 -2.67 -3.01 10.19
C LEU A 143 -3.94 -3.86 10.15
N TRP A 144 -5.07 -3.28 9.71
CA TRP A 144 -6.35 -3.97 9.63
C TRP A 144 -6.31 -5.18 8.66
N ILE A 145 -5.60 -5.06 7.54
CA ILE A 145 -5.44 -6.16 6.57
C ILE A 145 -4.59 -7.28 7.17
N ILE A 146 -3.41 -6.95 7.70
CA ILE A 146 -2.46 -7.93 8.23
C ILE A 146 -3.07 -8.69 9.41
N GLU A 147 -3.69 -8.00 10.34
CA GLU A 147 -4.35 -8.64 11.49
C GLU A 147 -5.46 -9.63 11.08
N ARG A 148 -6.22 -9.30 10.03
CA ARG A 148 -7.40 -10.08 9.61
C ARG A 148 -7.08 -11.23 8.66
N TYR A 149 -5.97 -11.16 7.94
CA TYR A 149 -5.66 -12.08 6.85
C TYR A 149 -4.37 -12.89 7.05
N THR A 150 -3.67 -12.67 8.14
CA THR A 150 -2.43 -13.38 8.48
C THR A 150 -2.39 -13.69 9.97
N ASP A 151 -1.59 -14.68 10.33
CA ASP A 151 -1.36 -15.05 11.73
C ASP A 151 -0.03 -14.49 12.24
N GLU A 152 0.13 -14.43 13.57
CA GLU A 152 1.37 -14.00 14.20
C GLU A 152 2.53 -14.95 13.81
N GLY A 153 3.68 -14.40 13.49
CA GLY A 153 4.83 -15.16 13.00
C GLY A 153 4.83 -15.43 11.50
N ASP A 154 3.71 -15.19 10.77
CA ASP A 154 3.68 -15.33 9.31
C ASP A 154 4.72 -14.43 8.64
N THR A 155 5.25 -14.90 7.51
CA THR A 155 6.15 -14.14 6.65
C THR A 155 5.40 -13.49 5.51
N ILE A 156 5.43 -12.16 5.46
CA ILE A 156 4.75 -11.32 4.47
C ILE A 156 5.76 -10.78 3.47
N LEU A 157 5.48 -10.95 2.18
CA LEU A 157 6.25 -10.37 1.09
C LEU A 157 5.49 -9.19 0.48
N ASP A 158 6.15 -8.04 0.38
CA ASP A 158 5.69 -6.91 -0.44
C ASP A 158 6.69 -6.64 -1.56
N CYS A 159 6.28 -6.94 -2.81
CA CYS A 159 7.13 -6.82 -3.99
C CYS A 159 7.32 -5.37 -4.47
N PHE A 160 6.53 -4.43 -3.95
CA PHE A 160 6.50 -3.00 -4.31
C PHE A 160 6.32 -2.16 -3.04
N MET A 161 7.23 -2.34 -2.05
CA MET A 161 7.02 -1.84 -0.70
C MET A 161 6.99 -0.31 -0.58
N GLY A 162 7.48 0.43 -1.58
CA GLY A 162 7.55 1.89 -1.56
C GLY A 162 8.22 2.41 -0.30
N SER A 163 7.49 3.20 0.49
CA SER A 163 7.99 3.73 1.78
C SER A 163 7.85 2.75 2.96
N GLY A 164 7.52 1.48 2.73
CA GLY A 164 7.56 0.40 3.73
C GLY A 164 6.38 0.35 4.70
N THR A 165 5.19 0.84 4.34
CA THR A 165 4.02 0.85 5.25
C THR A 165 3.59 -0.57 5.64
N THR A 166 3.63 -1.52 4.70
CA THR A 166 3.39 -2.95 4.96
C THR A 166 4.36 -3.49 6.01
N GLY A 167 5.66 -3.19 5.86
CA GLY A 167 6.70 -3.64 6.79
C GLY A 167 6.55 -3.03 8.19
N VAL A 168 6.16 -1.75 8.29
CA VAL A 168 5.84 -1.12 9.58
C VAL A 168 4.66 -1.80 10.26
N ALA A 169 3.62 -2.16 9.50
CA ALA A 169 2.46 -2.87 10.04
C ALA A 169 2.83 -4.30 10.47
N CYS A 170 3.66 -5.01 9.68
CA CYS A 170 4.19 -6.33 10.05
C CYS A 170 4.98 -6.28 11.35
N ALA A 171 5.90 -5.32 11.50
CA ALA A 171 6.65 -5.13 12.74
C ALA A 171 5.71 -4.97 13.93
N ARG A 172 4.73 -4.06 13.86
CA ARG A 172 3.79 -3.79 14.95
C ARG A 172 2.90 -4.98 15.34
N LEU A 173 2.67 -5.89 14.42
CA LEU A 173 1.79 -7.05 14.62
C LEU A 173 2.57 -8.37 14.77
N ASN A 174 3.88 -8.31 14.96
CA ASN A 174 4.75 -9.48 15.13
C ASN A 174 4.67 -10.45 13.93
N ARG A 175 4.73 -9.92 12.70
CA ARG A 175 4.90 -10.68 11.45
C ARG A 175 6.30 -10.47 10.90
N ASN A 176 6.85 -11.51 10.27
CA ASN A 176 8.09 -11.39 9.52
C ASN A 176 7.83 -10.65 8.20
N PHE A 177 8.80 -9.86 7.73
CA PHE A 177 8.62 -9.05 6.53
C PHE A 177 9.79 -9.18 5.57
N ILE A 178 9.45 -9.35 4.29
CA ILE A 178 10.38 -9.26 3.15
C ILE A 178 9.83 -8.16 2.25
N GLY A 179 10.63 -7.11 2.01
CA GLY A 179 10.23 -6.00 1.14
C GLY A 179 11.19 -5.86 -0.04
N ILE A 180 10.63 -5.58 -1.21
CA ILE A 180 11.38 -5.27 -2.43
C ILE A 180 11.00 -3.86 -2.88
N GLU A 181 12.02 -3.03 -3.16
CA GLU A 181 11.86 -1.69 -3.70
C GLU A 181 13.03 -1.39 -4.64
N ILE A 182 12.72 -0.96 -5.86
CA ILE A 182 13.71 -0.67 -6.89
C ILE A 182 14.31 0.73 -6.73
N ASN A 183 13.57 1.67 -6.13
CA ASN A 183 14.03 3.03 -5.90
C ASN A 183 14.87 3.11 -4.63
N PRO A 184 16.19 3.43 -4.70
CA PRO A 184 17.06 3.45 -3.53
C PRO A 184 16.58 4.43 -2.43
N GLN A 185 16.03 5.57 -2.80
CA GLN A 185 15.56 6.58 -1.83
C GLN A 185 14.35 6.06 -1.03
N TYR A 186 13.39 5.41 -1.71
CA TYR A 186 12.26 4.81 -1.02
C TYR A 186 12.68 3.59 -0.20
N PHE A 187 13.64 2.82 -0.70
CA PHE A 187 14.21 1.71 0.04
C PHE A 187 14.83 2.15 1.38
N GLU A 188 15.65 3.20 1.38
CA GLU A 188 16.24 3.77 2.60
C GLU A 188 15.17 4.30 3.58
N ILE A 189 14.13 4.96 3.06
CA ILE A 189 12.99 5.43 3.86
C ILE A 189 12.28 4.24 4.50
N ALA A 190 12.02 3.19 3.73
CA ALA A 190 11.36 1.98 4.22
C ALA A 190 12.17 1.30 5.32
N GLN A 191 13.47 1.09 5.10
CA GLN A 191 14.37 0.49 6.10
C GLN A 191 14.33 1.25 7.42
N ARG A 192 14.48 2.59 7.39
CA ARG A 192 14.43 3.41 8.59
C ARG A 192 13.09 3.29 9.32
N ARG A 193 11.98 3.42 8.60
CA ARG A 193 10.63 3.35 9.19
C ARG A 193 10.33 1.99 9.84
N ILE A 194 10.77 0.90 9.20
CA ILE A 194 10.59 -0.45 9.71
C ILE A 194 11.45 -0.66 10.95
N ALA A 195 12.73 -0.24 10.91
CA ALA A 195 13.63 -0.33 12.07
C ALA A 195 13.11 0.48 13.28
N GLU A 196 12.60 1.69 13.06
CA GLU A 196 11.97 2.51 14.10
C GLU A 196 10.74 1.80 14.71
N ALA A 197 9.90 1.17 13.89
CA ALA A 197 8.74 0.42 14.38
C ALA A 197 9.16 -0.81 15.22
N GLN A 198 10.20 -1.52 14.80
CA GLN A 198 10.75 -2.65 15.56
C GLN A 198 11.37 -2.23 16.89
N ALA A 199 12.12 -1.12 16.89
CA ALA A 199 12.73 -0.57 18.12
C ALA A 199 11.69 -0.13 19.15
N GLN A 200 10.55 0.44 18.72
CA GLN A 200 9.46 0.84 19.60
C GLN A 200 8.84 -0.35 20.38
N LEU A 201 8.82 -1.54 19.77
CA LEU A 201 8.31 -2.76 20.41
C LEU A 201 9.30 -3.38 21.38
N ALA A 202 10.59 -3.17 21.16
CA ALA A 202 11.66 -3.69 22.02
C ALA A 202 11.82 -2.90 23.35
N LEU A 203 11.20 -1.71 23.46
CA LEU A 203 11.23 -0.93 24.70
C LEU A 203 10.26 -1.56 25.70
N PRO A 204 10.72 -1.92 26.94
CA PRO A 204 9.85 -2.47 27.96
C PRO A 204 8.76 -1.45 28.29
N MET A 205 7.50 -1.90 28.33
CA MET A 205 6.36 -1.11 28.82
C MET A 205 6.56 -0.90 30.34
N GLY A 206 7.35 0.12 30.72
CA GLY A 206 7.65 0.33 32.14
C GLY A 206 8.54 1.51 32.49
N ALA A 207 8.85 2.39 31.52
CA ALA A 207 9.67 3.58 31.82
C ALA A 207 8.91 4.89 31.59
N VAL A 208 7.73 5.02 32.19
CA VAL A 208 7.09 6.32 32.42
C VAL A 208 6.77 6.37 33.90
N GLY A 209 7.75 6.86 34.67
CA GLY A 209 7.60 7.30 36.05
C GLY A 209 7.40 8.80 36.06
#